data_cf4218c78afe58828a0e309a73a65903
#
_entry.id   cf4218c78afe58828a0e309a73a65903
#
_cell.length_a   1.000
_cell.length_b   1.000
_cell.length_c   1.000
_cell.angle_alpha   90.00
_cell.angle_beta   90.00
_cell.angle_gamma   90.00
#
_symmetry.space_group_name_H-M   'P 1'
#
loop_
_entity.id
_entity.type
_entity.pdbx_description
1 polymer ?
#
loop_
_entity_poly.entity_id
_entity_poly.type
_entity_poly.pdbx_seq_one_letter_code
_entity_poly.pdbx_strand_id
1 'polypeptide(L)'
;VPPFVYRITKYDPADRDEHGSYVGAEDSTSDHGPVEAAYLQAIAAFAEDTGIEHLAIREPGISSGLAHFGLEPAIDGHGLAGLFPPDLSGFHDGAEVPLSLGLELVRVMLRDNGAWCRLEAEDRFVVQVGWDQYVCVRSDRPCERAFARTRALGLFPERLDASPYDADFDEPGVQRPADEDFWALLRRSIAMRQAAILEEGYLHNASRWHRLTEDTLDAVRARLTPRAQLTVWPDLSTDVDAVLASLPDEGPVEFVWEDENGTISSTMADESEYRELTARVAGARAATALSLTLDERHPLFTAVLPDSDGVLRARWRTDPTPSDRNWALLKTLHRGQIVTGTVMKIADFGVTFVDIGGFTAMINIPELSWRSIDHPSDVVTVGQEISAEVLDVDMVRERVPLSLKALQDDPMPQFIQQVGQVVTGVVTKLVPFGAFVRIEDREDGLEGLVHNTELSEDPVADPEDVIQVGASLVVKILDVDPTRRRITLSHLQALAHGGA
;
A
#
# COMPACT_ATOMS: atom_id res chain seq x y z
N VAL A 1 5.48 -6.80 -33.66
CA VAL A 1 4.19 -6.11 -33.94
C VAL A 1 3.87 -6.38 -35.44
N PRO A 2 2.66 -6.86 -35.78
CA PRO A 2 2.30 -7.14 -37.17
C PRO A 2 2.35 -5.89 -38.06
N PRO A 3 2.98 -5.95 -39.24
CA PRO A 3 3.32 -4.77 -40.03
C PRO A 3 2.18 -4.20 -40.88
N PHE A 4 1.13 -4.98 -41.15
CA PHE A 4 0.00 -4.51 -41.94
C PHE A 4 -1.13 -4.05 -41.04
N VAL A 5 -1.50 -2.79 -41.13
CA VAL A 5 -2.54 -2.16 -40.28
C VAL A 5 -3.73 -1.79 -41.14
N TYR A 6 -4.92 -2.18 -40.69
CA TYR A 6 -6.18 -1.89 -41.33
C TYR A 6 -7.13 -1.24 -40.31
N ARG A 7 -7.72 -0.11 -40.68
CA ARG A 7 -8.85 0.48 -39.98
C ARG A 7 -10.14 0.12 -40.71
N ILE A 8 -11.10 -0.39 -40.00
CA ILE A 8 -12.42 -0.76 -40.53
C ILE A 8 -13.45 0.12 -39.85
N THR A 9 -14.31 0.77 -40.61
CA THR A 9 -15.35 1.66 -40.08
C THR A 9 -16.64 1.57 -40.93
N LYS A 10 -17.78 1.88 -40.31
CA LYS A 10 -19.06 2.06 -40.98
C LYS A 10 -19.19 3.45 -41.62
N TYR A 11 -18.33 4.39 -41.24
CA TYR A 11 -18.39 5.78 -41.68
C TYR A 11 -17.68 5.95 -43.02
N ASP A 12 -18.41 6.52 -44.01
CA ASP A 12 -17.88 6.76 -45.33
C ASP A 12 -16.76 7.82 -45.29
N PRO A 13 -15.57 7.52 -45.81
CA PRO A 13 -14.50 8.52 -45.92
C PRO A 13 -14.89 9.76 -46.73
N ALA A 14 -15.91 9.67 -47.59
CA ALA A 14 -16.43 10.81 -48.35
C ALA A 14 -17.14 11.84 -47.44
N ASP A 15 -17.59 11.44 -46.25
CA ASP A 15 -18.23 12.29 -45.27
C ASP A 15 -17.22 12.92 -44.27
N ARG A 16 -15.94 12.94 -44.63
CA ARG A 16 -14.91 13.63 -43.83
C ARG A 16 -14.65 15.03 -44.35
N ASP A 17 -14.40 15.93 -43.44
CA ASP A 17 -13.96 17.30 -43.73
C ASP A 17 -12.48 17.35 -44.21
N GLU A 18 -12.01 18.57 -44.51
CA GLU A 18 -10.64 18.83 -44.97
C GLU A 18 -9.56 18.50 -43.90
N HIS A 19 -9.96 18.33 -42.62
CA HIS A 19 -9.09 17.92 -41.51
C HIS A 19 -9.16 16.41 -41.24
N GLY A 20 -10.00 15.67 -41.99
CA GLY A 20 -10.19 14.23 -41.85
C GLY A 20 -11.19 13.84 -40.72
N SER A 21 -11.85 14.80 -40.12
CA SER A 21 -12.90 14.58 -39.12
C SER A 21 -14.19 14.19 -39.81
N TYR A 22 -14.90 13.19 -39.27
CA TYR A 22 -16.18 12.76 -39.75
C TYR A 22 -17.25 13.81 -39.40
N VAL A 23 -18.03 14.23 -40.41
CA VAL A 23 -19.08 15.27 -40.29
C VAL A 23 -20.47 14.73 -40.64
N GLY A 24 -20.61 13.44 -40.88
CA GLY A 24 -21.88 12.76 -41.10
C GLY A 24 -22.68 12.53 -39.84
N ALA A 25 -23.72 11.73 -39.93
CA ALA A 25 -24.48 11.31 -38.76
C ALA A 25 -23.65 10.34 -37.90
N GLU A 26 -23.49 10.67 -36.64
CA GLU A 26 -22.80 9.84 -35.66
C GLU A 26 -23.79 8.92 -34.94
N ASP A 27 -23.37 7.66 -34.79
CA ASP A 27 -24.00 6.66 -33.95
C ASP A 27 -22.90 5.85 -33.26
N SER A 28 -22.69 6.10 -31.99
CA SER A 28 -21.58 5.51 -31.20
C SER A 28 -21.86 4.09 -30.72
N THR A 29 -23.09 3.59 -30.90
CA THR A 29 -23.47 2.24 -30.50
C THR A 29 -23.69 1.32 -31.68
N SER A 30 -23.62 0.00 -31.45
CA SER A 30 -23.96 -1.00 -32.45
C SER A 30 -25.47 -0.94 -32.79
N ASP A 31 -25.79 -1.09 -34.07
CA ASP A 31 -27.18 -1.17 -34.55
C ASP A 31 -27.88 -2.49 -34.17
N HIS A 32 -27.19 -3.42 -33.52
CA HIS A 32 -27.64 -4.77 -33.18
C HIS A 32 -28.16 -5.58 -34.39
N GLY A 33 -27.68 -5.24 -35.60
CA GLY A 33 -28.22 -5.79 -36.82
C GLY A 33 -27.16 -5.97 -37.92
N PRO A 34 -27.44 -5.52 -39.16
CA PRO A 34 -26.61 -5.78 -40.35
C PRO A 34 -25.19 -5.21 -40.24
N VAL A 35 -25.01 -4.02 -39.70
CA VAL A 35 -23.70 -3.37 -39.57
C VAL A 35 -22.81 -4.10 -38.58
N GLU A 36 -23.33 -4.47 -37.41
CA GLU A 36 -22.63 -5.29 -36.45
C GLU A 36 -22.20 -6.63 -37.05
N ALA A 37 -23.13 -7.30 -37.73
CA ALA A 37 -22.83 -8.55 -38.41
C ALA A 37 -21.75 -8.38 -39.49
N ALA A 38 -21.71 -7.24 -40.21
CA ALA A 38 -20.68 -6.92 -41.18
C ALA A 38 -19.30 -6.78 -40.54
N TYR A 39 -19.18 -6.09 -39.37
CA TYR A 39 -17.92 -6.00 -38.62
C TYR A 39 -17.38 -7.37 -38.25
N LEU A 40 -18.25 -8.23 -37.67
CA LEU A 40 -17.83 -9.57 -37.25
C LEU A 40 -17.38 -10.43 -38.40
N GLN A 41 -18.09 -10.35 -39.56
CA GLN A 41 -17.72 -11.06 -40.78
C GLN A 41 -16.42 -10.51 -41.40
N ALA A 42 -16.19 -9.19 -41.30
CA ALA A 42 -14.95 -8.59 -41.76
C ALA A 42 -13.76 -9.12 -40.95
N ILE A 43 -13.84 -9.06 -39.61
CA ILE A 43 -12.76 -9.55 -38.72
C ILE A 43 -12.51 -11.05 -38.95
N ALA A 44 -13.56 -11.86 -39.10
CA ALA A 44 -13.44 -13.28 -39.41
C ALA A 44 -12.72 -13.50 -40.76
N ALA A 45 -12.95 -12.64 -41.76
CA ALA A 45 -12.26 -12.74 -43.06
C ALA A 45 -10.75 -12.41 -42.93
N PHE A 46 -10.37 -11.42 -42.11
CA PHE A 46 -8.97 -11.13 -41.78
C PHE A 46 -8.30 -12.28 -41.04
N ALA A 47 -9.00 -12.89 -40.07
CA ALA A 47 -8.52 -14.08 -39.36
C ALA A 47 -8.35 -15.29 -40.33
N GLU A 48 -9.27 -15.47 -41.27
CA GLU A 48 -9.16 -16.50 -42.31
C GLU A 48 -7.94 -16.28 -43.19
N ASP A 49 -7.69 -15.06 -43.69
CA ASP A 49 -6.53 -14.74 -44.52
C ASP A 49 -5.20 -14.98 -43.79
N THR A 50 -5.18 -14.84 -42.48
CA THR A 50 -4.00 -15.06 -41.63
C THR A 50 -3.92 -16.46 -41.01
N GLY A 51 -4.97 -17.28 -41.17
CA GLY A 51 -5.05 -18.62 -40.59
C GLY A 51 -5.08 -18.64 -39.07
N ILE A 52 -5.79 -17.68 -38.46
CA ILE A 52 -5.94 -17.56 -37.03
C ILE A 52 -7.22 -18.26 -36.58
N GLU A 53 -7.08 -19.18 -35.62
CA GLU A 53 -8.19 -19.94 -35.04
C GLU A 53 -8.41 -19.64 -33.57
N HIS A 54 -7.36 -19.13 -32.86
CA HIS A 54 -7.40 -18.76 -31.46
C HIS A 54 -6.80 -17.36 -31.25
N LEU A 55 -7.28 -16.69 -30.23
CA LEU A 55 -6.86 -15.35 -29.84
C LEU A 55 -6.60 -15.33 -28.33
N ALA A 56 -5.57 -14.66 -27.91
CA ALA A 56 -5.34 -14.33 -26.50
C ALA A 56 -6.05 -13.03 -26.15
N ILE A 57 -6.75 -13.03 -25.03
CA ILE A 57 -7.31 -11.83 -24.40
C ILE A 57 -6.16 -11.01 -23.83
N ARG A 58 -6.12 -9.72 -24.13
CA ARG A 58 -5.07 -8.82 -23.65
C ARG A 58 -5.69 -7.59 -22.98
N GLU A 59 -5.13 -7.21 -21.84
CA GLU A 59 -5.55 -6.00 -21.11
C GLU A 59 -7.07 -5.92 -20.91
N PRO A 60 -7.70 -7.00 -20.41
CA PRO A 60 -9.15 -7.02 -20.25
C PRO A 60 -9.59 -6.08 -19.13
N GLY A 61 -10.76 -5.46 -19.31
CA GLY A 61 -11.36 -4.59 -18.34
C GLY A 61 -12.88 -4.64 -18.35
N ILE A 62 -13.47 -4.15 -17.28
CA ILE A 62 -14.91 -3.92 -17.19
C ILE A 62 -15.19 -2.48 -16.78
N SER A 63 -16.39 -1.99 -17.02
CA SER A 63 -16.83 -0.67 -16.55
C SER A 63 -16.71 -0.60 -15.03
N SER A 64 -16.20 0.51 -14.52
CA SER A 64 -16.25 0.77 -13.08
C SER A 64 -17.70 0.98 -12.62
N GLY A 65 -18.00 0.63 -11.37
CA GLY A 65 -19.33 0.85 -10.80
C GLY A 65 -19.81 2.32 -10.81
N LEU A 66 -18.88 3.27 -10.99
CA LEU A 66 -19.18 4.71 -11.10
C LEU A 66 -19.51 5.17 -12.53
N ALA A 67 -19.23 4.35 -13.54
CA ALA A 67 -19.25 4.80 -14.93
C ALA A 67 -20.47 4.32 -15.70
N HIS A 68 -21.65 4.69 -15.25
CA HIS A 68 -22.78 4.80 -16.17
C HIS A 68 -22.89 6.25 -16.67
N PHE A 69 -21.94 6.67 -17.49
CA PHE A 69 -21.95 8.02 -18.08
C PHE A 69 -23.14 8.22 -19.02
N GLY A 70 -24.33 8.33 -18.44
CA GLY A 70 -25.52 8.75 -19.20
C GLY A 70 -25.88 7.89 -20.40
N LEU A 71 -25.37 6.67 -20.52
CA LEU A 71 -25.76 5.75 -21.56
C LEU A 71 -27.17 5.23 -21.29
N GLU A 72 -28.10 5.54 -22.17
CA GLU A 72 -29.45 4.98 -22.14
C GLU A 72 -29.63 4.02 -23.33
N PRO A 73 -30.17 2.81 -23.09
CA PRO A 73 -30.53 2.25 -21.77
C PRO A 73 -29.32 1.89 -20.94
N ALA A 74 -29.49 2.01 -19.59
CA ALA A 74 -28.44 1.62 -18.65
C ALA A 74 -27.96 0.21 -18.97
N ILE A 75 -26.61 0.03 -19.05
CA ILE A 75 -26.00 -1.27 -19.29
C ILE A 75 -26.19 -2.11 -18.02
N ASP A 76 -27.01 -3.15 -18.14
CA ASP A 76 -27.23 -4.09 -17.04
C ASP A 76 -26.10 -5.15 -17.09
N GLY A 77 -25.06 -4.95 -16.27
CA GLY A 77 -23.88 -5.79 -16.23
C GLY A 77 -22.80 -5.37 -17.22
N HIS A 78 -21.87 -6.29 -17.52
CA HIS A 78 -20.70 -6.06 -18.37
C HIS A 78 -20.74 -6.80 -19.73
N GLY A 79 -21.91 -7.27 -20.17
CA GLY A 79 -22.09 -7.95 -21.47
C GLY A 79 -21.43 -9.33 -21.60
N LEU A 80 -20.75 -9.83 -20.57
CA LEU A 80 -20.02 -11.11 -20.60
C LEU A 80 -20.87 -12.30 -20.12
N ALA A 81 -22.10 -12.04 -19.69
CA ALA A 81 -23.03 -13.08 -19.25
C ALA A 81 -23.30 -14.11 -20.37
N GLY A 82 -23.12 -15.39 -20.07
CA GLY A 82 -23.24 -16.46 -21.04
C GLY A 82 -21.97 -16.73 -21.87
N LEU A 83 -20.98 -15.83 -21.88
CA LEU A 83 -19.68 -16.05 -22.48
C LEU A 83 -18.69 -16.62 -21.43
N PHE A 84 -18.76 -16.11 -20.22
CA PHE A 84 -17.93 -16.54 -19.09
C PHE A 84 -18.79 -16.81 -17.85
N PRO A 85 -18.27 -17.59 -16.86
CA PRO A 85 -18.92 -17.75 -15.57
C PRO A 85 -19.11 -16.41 -14.84
N PRO A 86 -20.02 -16.30 -13.85
CA PRO A 86 -20.27 -15.07 -13.11
C PRO A 86 -19.04 -14.50 -12.37
N ASP A 87 -18.07 -15.34 -12.02
CA ASP A 87 -16.80 -14.95 -11.41
C ASP A 87 -15.74 -14.52 -12.46
N LEU A 88 -16.11 -14.45 -13.75
CA LEU A 88 -15.26 -14.13 -14.88
C LEU A 88 -14.04 -15.04 -15.04
N SER A 89 -14.07 -16.26 -14.51
CA SER A 89 -13.02 -17.26 -14.73
C SER A 89 -12.83 -17.48 -16.23
N GLY A 90 -11.57 -17.35 -16.71
CA GLY A 90 -11.22 -17.45 -18.13
C GLY A 90 -11.26 -16.11 -18.90
N PHE A 91 -11.78 -15.02 -18.32
CA PHE A 91 -11.64 -13.68 -18.86
C PHE A 91 -10.53 -12.95 -18.11
N HIS A 92 -9.28 -13.16 -18.53
CA HIS A 92 -8.09 -12.56 -17.89
C HIS A 92 -6.99 -12.33 -18.94
N ASP A 93 -6.00 -11.54 -18.62
CA ASP A 93 -4.88 -11.28 -19.52
C ASP A 93 -4.14 -12.58 -19.86
N GLY A 94 -3.93 -12.83 -21.14
CA GLY A 94 -3.28 -14.00 -21.66
C GLY A 94 -4.18 -15.25 -21.79
N ALA A 95 -5.47 -15.18 -21.45
CA ALA A 95 -6.39 -16.30 -21.67
C ALA A 95 -6.60 -16.52 -23.19
N GLU A 96 -6.40 -17.77 -23.63
CA GLU A 96 -6.64 -18.14 -25.03
C GLU A 96 -8.11 -18.55 -25.24
N VAL A 97 -8.71 -17.98 -26.27
CA VAL A 97 -10.10 -18.25 -26.66
C VAL A 97 -10.18 -18.63 -28.13
N PRO A 98 -11.12 -19.48 -28.54
CA PRO A 98 -11.37 -19.75 -29.96
C PRO A 98 -11.85 -18.45 -30.64
N LEU A 99 -11.56 -18.31 -31.95
CA LEU A 99 -11.97 -17.14 -32.74
C LEU A 99 -13.47 -16.83 -32.62
N SER A 100 -14.32 -17.84 -32.49
CA SER A 100 -15.77 -17.66 -32.32
C SER A 100 -16.11 -16.88 -31.03
N LEU A 101 -15.43 -17.18 -29.94
CA LEU A 101 -15.59 -16.44 -28.68
C LEU A 101 -14.96 -15.05 -28.76
N GLY A 102 -13.80 -14.93 -29.44
CA GLY A 102 -13.19 -13.63 -29.73
C GLY A 102 -14.11 -12.69 -30.50
N LEU A 103 -14.87 -13.22 -31.49
CA LEU A 103 -15.88 -12.42 -32.21
C LEU A 103 -17.05 -12.00 -31.31
N GLU A 104 -17.47 -12.85 -30.36
CA GLU A 104 -18.49 -12.43 -29.38
C GLU A 104 -17.96 -11.33 -28.43
N LEU A 105 -16.69 -11.37 -28.07
CA LEU A 105 -16.03 -10.26 -27.33
C LEU A 105 -16.02 -8.97 -28.14
N VAL A 106 -15.71 -9.05 -29.44
CA VAL A 106 -15.82 -7.89 -30.34
C VAL A 106 -17.27 -7.36 -30.35
N ARG A 107 -18.27 -8.23 -30.37
CA ARG A 107 -19.70 -7.83 -30.31
C ARG A 107 -19.99 -7.07 -29.02
N VAL A 108 -19.51 -7.55 -27.87
CA VAL A 108 -19.67 -6.86 -26.57
C VAL A 108 -19.07 -5.47 -26.63
N MET A 109 -17.87 -5.32 -27.18
CA MET A 109 -17.20 -4.03 -27.33
C MET A 109 -17.91 -3.09 -28.32
N LEU A 110 -18.39 -3.60 -29.46
CA LEU A 110 -19.16 -2.81 -30.41
C LEU A 110 -20.47 -2.29 -29.83
N ARG A 111 -21.07 -3.00 -28.88
CA ARG A 111 -22.29 -2.61 -28.18
C ARG A 111 -22.03 -1.71 -26.99
N ASP A 112 -20.76 -1.43 -26.69
CA ASP A 112 -20.36 -0.72 -25.49
C ASP A 112 -20.96 -1.32 -24.19
N ASN A 113 -20.98 -2.65 -24.13
CA ASN A 113 -21.65 -3.41 -23.08
C ASN A 113 -20.77 -3.61 -21.82
N GLY A 114 -19.98 -2.59 -21.48
CA GLY A 114 -19.26 -2.51 -20.20
C GLY A 114 -18.06 -3.45 -20.05
N ALA A 115 -17.59 -4.06 -21.15
CA ALA A 115 -16.35 -4.84 -21.13
C ALA A 115 -15.52 -4.52 -22.36
N TRP A 116 -14.19 -4.55 -22.23
CA TRP A 116 -13.26 -4.34 -23.33
C TRP A 116 -12.02 -5.21 -23.17
N CYS A 117 -11.36 -5.46 -24.28
CA CYS A 117 -10.06 -6.09 -24.33
C CYS A 117 -9.42 -5.87 -25.71
N ARG A 118 -8.15 -6.16 -25.85
CA ARG A 118 -7.47 -6.36 -27.11
C ARG A 118 -7.37 -7.86 -27.35
N LEU A 119 -7.52 -8.30 -28.58
CA LEU A 119 -7.42 -9.71 -28.97
C LEU A 119 -6.18 -9.90 -29.85
N GLU A 120 -5.30 -10.83 -29.47
CA GLU A 120 -4.02 -11.04 -30.14
C GLU A 120 -3.77 -12.52 -30.46
N ALA A 121 -3.09 -12.79 -31.55
CA ALA A 121 -2.47 -14.08 -31.79
C ALA A 121 -0.97 -13.86 -32.00
N GLU A 122 -0.22 -13.83 -30.91
CA GLU A 122 1.21 -13.52 -30.86
C GLU A 122 1.57 -12.26 -31.68
N ASP A 123 2.65 -12.32 -32.49
CA ASP A 123 3.04 -11.23 -33.38
C ASP A 123 2.39 -11.33 -34.76
N ARG A 124 1.32 -12.12 -34.93
CA ARG A 124 0.70 -12.42 -36.21
C ARG A 124 -0.59 -11.66 -36.47
N PHE A 125 -1.39 -11.43 -35.47
CA PHE A 125 -2.72 -10.86 -35.61
C PHE A 125 -3.17 -10.10 -34.39
N VAL A 126 -3.79 -8.94 -34.57
CA VAL A 126 -4.37 -8.13 -33.47
C VAL A 126 -5.71 -7.58 -33.92
N VAL A 127 -6.69 -7.60 -33.03
CA VAL A 127 -7.97 -6.88 -33.16
C VAL A 127 -8.15 -5.96 -31.98
N GLN A 128 -8.46 -4.70 -32.26
CA GLN A 128 -8.76 -3.69 -31.27
C GLN A 128 -9.99 -2.89 -31.71
N VAL A 129 -10.99 -2.82 -30.83
CA VAL A 129 -12.16 -1.97 -31.01
C VAL A 129 -11.86 -0.66 -30.30
N GLY A 130 -11.90 0.44 -31.05
CA GLY A 130 -11.71 1.79 -30.53
C GLY A 130 -13.05 2.50 -30.31
N TRP A 131 -12.94 3.77 -29.95
CA TRP A 131 -14.09 4.67 -29.84
C TRP A 131 -14.81 4.80 -31.18
N ASP A 132 -16.07 5.12 -31.15
CA ASP A 132 -16.92 5.35 -32.34
C ASP A 132 -16.97 4.15 -33.32
N GLN A 133 -16.79 2.94 -32.79
CA GLN A 133 -16.79 1.69 -33.57
C GLN A 133 -15.75 1.64 -34.68
N TYR A 134 -14.62 2.34 -34.53
CA TYR A 134 -13.45 2.08 -35.35
C TYR A 134 -12.77 0.80 -34.91
N VAL A 135 -12.64 -0.17 -35.81
CA VAL A 135 -11.93 -1.42 -35.53
C VAL A 135 -10.59 -1.39 -36.24
N CYS A 136 -9.50 -1.58 -35.48
CA CYS A 136 -8.18 -1.78 -36.03
C CYS A 136 -7.86 -3.27 -36.06
N VAL A 137 -7.44 -3.75 -37.22
CA VAL A 137 -6.90 -5.11 -37.44
C VAL A 137 -5.45 -4.99 -37.88
N ARG A 138 -4.58 -5.75 -37.23
CA ARG A 138 -3.18 -5.91 -37.69
C ARG A 138 -2.91 -7.33 -38.11
N SER A 139 -2.03 -7.49 -39.07
CA SER A 139 -1.71 -8.78 -39.66
C SER A 139 -0.22 -8.89 -40.02
N ASP A 140 0.33 -10.11 -39.93
CA ASP A 140 1.70 -10.45 -40.35
C ASP A 140 1.84 -10.48 -41.88
N ARG A 141 0.73 -10.43 -42.62
CA ARG A 141 0.66 -10.51 -44.10
C ARG A 141 -0.43 -9.63 -44.69
N PRO A 142 -0.34 -9.28 -45.99
CA PRO A 142 -1.41 -8.58 -46.66
C PRO A 142 -2.69 -9.41 -46.69
N CYS A 143 -3.83 -8.80 -46.37
CA CYS A 143 -5.15 -9.45 -46.33
C CYS A 143 -6.06 -8.90 -47.43
N GLU A 144 -5.68 -9.11 -48.72
CA GLU A 144 -6.38 -8.53 -49.87
C GLU A 144 -7.80 -9.07 -50.02
N ARG A 145 -8.02 -10.36 -49.73
CA ARG A 145 -9.36 -10.98 -49.84
C ARG A 145 -10.28 -10.43 -48.75
N ALA A 146 -9.78 -10.35 -47.51
CA ALA A 146 -10.52 -9.76 -46.39
C ALA A 146 -10.86 -8.30 -46.65
N PHE A 147 -9.90 -7.51 -47.15
CA PHE A 147 -10.12 -6.13 -47.54
C PHE A 147 -11.24 -5.95 -48.56
N ALA A 148 -11.22 -6.75 -49.64
CA ALA A 148 -12.26 -6.74 -50.68
C ALA A 148 -13.63 -7.19 -50.12
N ARG A 149 -13.65 -8.23 -49.27
CA ARG A 149 -14.86 -8.74 -48.62
C ARG A 149 -15.46 -7.71 -47.65
N THR A 150 -14.64 -7.00 -46.89
CA THR A 150 -15.07 -5.93 -46.00
C THR A 150 -15.81 -4.82 -46.77
N ARG A 151 -15.28 -4.41 -47.92
CA ARG A 151 -15.98 -3.46 -48.80
C ARG A 151 -17.31 -4.00 -49.34
N ALA A 152 -17.36 -5.28 -49.70
CA ALA A 152 -18.58 -5.92 -50.17
C ALA A 152 -19.66 -6.03 -49.09
N LEU A 153 -19.28 -6.00 -47.82
CA LEU A 153 -20.17 -5.95 -46.66
C LEU A 153 -20.70 -4.54 -46.35
N GLY A 154 -20.28 -3.50 -47.09
CA GLY A 154 -20.70 -2.12 -46.90
C GLY A 154 -19.89 -1.36 -45.86
N LEU A 155 -18.76 -1.90 -45.42
CA LEU A 155 -17.82 -1.22 -44.53
C LEU A 155 -16.68 -0.58 -45.33
N PHE A 156 -15.97 0.35 -44.72
CA PHE A 156 -14.90 1.12 -45.32
C PHE A 156 -13.55 0.73 -44.70
N PRO A 157 -12.83 -0.27 -45.26
CA PRO A 157 -11.51 -0.60 -44.79
C PRO A 157 -10.47 0.35 -45.42
N GLU A 158 -9.53 0.81 -44.59
CA GLU A 158 -8.39 1.64 -44.97
C GLU A 158 -7.10 1.00 -44.50
N ARG A 159 -6.01 1.15 -45.29
CA ARG A 159 -4.66 0.80 -44.85
C ARG A 159 -4.04 2.00 -44.17
N LEU A 160 -3.41 1.75 -43.03
CA LEU A 160 -2.69 2.75 -42.25
C LEU A 160 -1.22 2.36 -42.18
N ASP A 161 -0.35 3.37 -42.04
CA ASP A 161 1.09 3.17 -41.81
C ASP A 161 1.39 2.72 -40.38
N ALA A 162 0.56 3.18 -39.42
CA ALA A 162 0.61 2.81 -38.00
C ALA A 162 -0.79 2.76 -37.42
N SER A 163 -0.96 2.04 -36.29
CA SER A 163 -2.23 2.06 -35.59
C SER A 163 -2.35 3.37 -34.80
N PRO A 164 -3.54 4.00 -34.79
CA PRO A 164 -3.79 5.15 -33.91
C PRO A 164 -3.69 4.78 -32.40
N TYR A 165 -3.69 3.49 -32.08
CA TYR A 165 -3.59 2.98 -30.70
C TYR A 165 -2.18 2.53 -30.33
N ASP A 166 -1.14 2.79 -31.17
CA ASP A 166 0.25 2.46 -30.85
C ASP A 166 0.93 3.49 -29.94
N ALA A 167 0.43 4.72 -29.97
CA ALA A 167 1.07 5.84 -29.28
C ALA A 167 0.80 5.89 -27.77
N ASP A 168 -0.20 5.18 -27.27
CA ASP A 168 -0.66 5.28 -25.89
C ASP A 168 -0.17 4.15 -24.96
N PHE A 169 0.72 3.30 -25.47
CA PHE A 169 1.39 2.37 -24.56
C PHE A 169 2.53 3.11 -23.86
N ASP A 170 2.19 3.85 -22.82
CA ASP A 170 3.15 4.16 -21.78
C ASP A 170 3.89 2.87 -21.45
N GLU A 171 5.22 2.87 -21.57
CA GLU A 171 6.00 1.73 -21.11
C GLU A 171 5.52 1.42 -19.69
N PRO A 172 5.10 0.17 -19.41
CA PRO A 172 4.75 -0.17 -18.05
C PRO A 172 5.94 0.20 -17.19
N GLY A 173 5.74 0.99 -16.16
CA GLY A 173 6.79 1.36 -15.23
C GLY A 173 7.51 0.10 -14.73
N VAL A 174 8.53 0.23 -13.89
CA VAL A 174 9.27 -0.92 -13.37
C VAL A 174 8.31 -1.88 -12.68
N GLN A 175 7.95 -2.97 -13.36
CA GLN A 175 7.12 -4.02 -12.80
C GLN A 175 7.96 -4.91 -11.89
N ARG A 176 7.43 -5.24 -10.72
CA ARG A 176 8.03 -6.20 -9.80
C ARG A 176 7.36 -7.56 -9.98
N PRO A 177 8.11 -8.64 -10.21
CA PRO A 177 7.52 -9.97 -10.25
C PRO A 177 7.09 -10.42 -8.85
N ALA A 178 5.97 -11.14 -8.79
CA ALA A 178 5.58 -11.91 -7.61
C ALA A 178 6.35 -13.24 -7.58
N ASP A 179 7.68 -13.14 -7.43
CA ASP A 179 8.62 -14.25 -7.34
C ASP A 179 8.74 -14.81 -5.90
N GLU A 180 9.68 -15.71 -5.66
CA GLU A 180 9.87 -16.30 -4.35
C GLU A 180 10.31 -15.26 -3.28
N ASP A 181 11.00 -14.20 -3.67
CA ASP A 181 11.38 -13.12 -2.74
C ASP A 181 10.15 -12.32 -2.29
N PHE A 182 9.23 -12.03 -3.21
CA PHE A 182 7.93 -11.44 -2.90
C PHE A 182 7.13 -12.32 -1.91
N TRP A 183 7.02 -13.63 -2.18
CA TRP A 183 6.25 -14.53 -1.32
C TRP A 183 6.91 -14.72 0.06
N ALA A 184 8.24 -14.76 0.12
CA ALA A 184 8.97 -14.81 1.38
C ALA A 184 8.77 -13.52 2.21
N LEU A 185 8.78 -12.37 1.56
CA LEU A 185 8.49 -11.09 2.19
C LEU A 185 7.07 -11.05 2.74
N LEU A 186 6.08 -11.43 1.92
CA LEU A 186 4.68 -11.45 2.31
C LEU A 186 4.45 -12.37 3.52
N ARG A 187 5.02 -13.57 3.51
CA ARG A 187 4.95 -14.51 4.64
C ARG A 187 5.51 -13.91 5.92
N ARG A 188 6.63 -13.21 5.84
CA ARG A 188 7.23 -12.49 6.97
C ARG A 188 6.35 -11.36 7.47
N SER A 189 5.78 -10.57 6.56
CA SER A 189 4.89 -9.45 6.91
C SER A 189 3.60 -9.93 7.59
N ILE A 190 3.06 -11.06 7.18
CA ILE A 190 1.92 -11.72 7.85
C ILE A 190 2.30 -12.17 9.26
N ALA A 191 3.41 -12.88 9.42
CA ALA A 191 3.90 -13.34 10.73
C ALA A 191 4.13 -12.18 11.71
N MET A 192 4.54 -11.01 11.19
CA MET A 192 4.72 -9.78 11.96
C MET A 192 3.42 -8.97 12.14
N ARG A 193 2.28 -9.45 11.65
CA ARG A 193 0.97 -8.76 11.67
C ARG A 193 0.97 -7.39 10.99
N GLN A 194 1.79 -7.23 9.98
CA GLN A 194 1.88 -5.99 9.19
C GLN A 194 0.99 -6.06 7.96
N ALA A 195 0.90 -7.24 7.33
CA ALA A 195 0.05 -7.52 6.19
C ALA A 195 -1.07 -8.48 6.59
N ALA A 196 -2.28 -8.24 6.12
CA ALA A 196 -3.44 -9.08 6.38
C ALA A 196 -4.37 -9.25 5.18
N ILE A 197 -4.26 -8.39 4.17
CA ILE A 197 -5.15 -8.38 3.00
C ILE A 197 -4.33 -8.41 1.72
N LEU A 198 -4.76 -9.22 0.77
CA LEU A 198 -4.29 -9.21 -0.60
C LEU A 198 -5.42 -8.80 -1.53
N GLU A 199 -5.20 -7.74 -2.28
CA GLU A 199 -6.01 -7.37 -3.42
C GLU A 199 -5.42 -8.00 -4.67
N GLU A 200 -6.25 -8.78 -5.37
CA GLU A 200 -5.95 -9.40 -6.66
C GLU A 200 -6.62 -8.59 -7.75
N GLY A 201 -5.90 -7.68 -8.42
CA GLY A 201 -6.35 -7.00 -9.62
C GLY A 201 -6.23 -7.94 -10.82
N TYR A 202 -7.30 -8.59 -11.22
CA TYR A 202 -7.30 -9.56 -12.30
C TYR A 202 -7.82 -9.01 -13.62
N LEU A 203 -8.56 -7.90 -13.57
CA LEU A 203 -9.04 -7.12 -14.71
C LEU A 203 -8.87 -5.63 -14.38
N HIS A 204 -8.84 -4.77 -15.40
CA HIS A 204 -9.02 -3.35 -15.17
C HIS A 204 -10.40 -3.08 -14.57
N ASN A 205 -10.44 -2.34 -13.46
CA ASN A 205 -11.62 -2.02 -12.66
C ASN A 205 -12.29 -3.24 -11.96
N ALA A 206 -11.58 -4.34 -11.77
CA ALA A 206 -12.07 -5.46 -10.97
C ALA A 206 -10.98 -6.10 -10.13
N SER A 207 -11.24 -6.19 -8.84
CA SER A 207 -10.35 -6.83 -7.87
C SER A 207 -11.09 -7.90 -7.07
N ARG A 208 -10.35 -8.88 -6.59
CA ARG A 208 -10.76 -9.83 -5.56
C ARG A 208 -9.93 -9.59 -4.33
N TRP A 209 -10.55 -9.76 -3.17
CA TRP A 209 -9.92 -9.48 -1.89
C TRP A 209 -9.77 -10.78 -1.11
N HIS A 210 -8.58 -11.01 -0.57
CA HIS A 210 -8.26 -12.24 0.15
C HIS A 210 -7.72 -11.91 1.54
N ARG A 211 -8.32 -12.55 2.57
CA ARG A 211 -7.77 -12.54 3.92
C ARG A 211 -6.51 -13.39 3.97
N LEU A 212 -5.40 -12.81 4.41
CA LEU A 212 -4.12 -13.50 4.54
C LEU A 212 -3.87 -13.89 6.00
N THR A 213 -3.52 -15.15 6.18
CA THR A 213 -2.93 -15.70 7.41
C THR A 213 -1.80 -16.64 7.01
N GLU A 214 -0.98 -17.08 7.97
CA GLU A 214 0.06 -18.07 7.70
C GLU A 214 -0.52 -19.36 7.10
N ASP A 215 -1.73 -19.75 7.52
CA ASP A 215 -2.40 -20.97 7.07
C ASP A 215 -3.08 -20.82 5.71
N THR A 216 -3.52 -19.61 5.33
CA THR A 216 -4.30 -19.39 4.10
C THR A 216 -3.46 -18.98 2.90
N LEU A 217 -2.25 -18.46 3.12
CA LEU A 217 -1.41 -17.87 2.08
C LEU A 217 -1.18 -18.79 0.87
N ASP A 218 -0.80 -20.05 1.12
CA ASP A 218 -0.50 -21.00 0.04
C ASP A 218 -1.76 -21.36 -0.76
N ALA A 219 -2.92 -21.48 -0.08
CA ALA A 219 -4.19 -21.72 -0.73
C ALA A 219 -4.68 -20.53 -1.55
N VAL A 220 -4.43 -19.30 -1.08
CA VAL A 220 -4.70 -18.06 -1.85
C VAL A 220 -3.81 -18.03 -3.08
N ARG A 221 -2.48 -18.19 -2.91
CA ARG A 221 -1.51 -18.22 -4.02
C ARG A 221 -1.90 -19.18 -5.13
N ALA A 222 -2.37 -20.39 -4.76
CA ALA A 222 -2.73 -21.42 -5.73
C ALA A 222 -4.01 -21.12 -6.55
N ARG A 223 -4.80 -20.13 -6.15
CA ARG A 223 -6.08 -19.77 -6.80
C ARG A 223 -6.05 -18.44 -7.53
N LEU A 224 -4.94 -17.70 -7.44
CA LEU A 224 -4.81 -16.40 -8.11
C LEU A 224 -4.92 -16.55 -9.61
N THR A 225 -5.57 -15.58 -10.22
CA THR A 225 -5.69 -15.47 -11.68
C THR A 225 -4.31 -15.28 -12.31
N PRO A 226 -3.99 -15.98 -13.41
CA PRO A 226 -2.74 -15.74 -14.14
C PRO A 226 -2.56 -14.25 -14.47
N ARG A 227 -1.32 -13.77 -14.35
CA ARG A 227 -0.92 -12.39 -14.67
C ARG A 227 -1.63 -11.30 -13.88
N ALA A 228 -2.28 -11.64 -12.75
CA ALA A 228 -2.90 -10.64 -11.88
C ALA A 228 -1.87 -9.68 -11.28
N GLN A 229 -2.30 -8.45 -11.04
CA GLN A 229 -1.60 -7.52 -10.18
C GLN A 229 -1.94 -7.84 -8.73
N LEU A 230 -0.95 -7.88 -7.87
CA LEU A 230 -1.09 -8.15 -6.45
C LEU A 230 -0.76 -6.90 -5.66
N THR A 231 -1.69 -6.47 -4.82
CA THR A 231 -1.50 -5.33 -3.93
C THR A 231 -1.70 -5.79 -2.49
N VAL A 232 -0.70 -5.58 -1.65
CA VAL A 232 -0.70 -6.04 -0.25
C VAL A 232 -1.06 -4.87 0.66
N TRP A 233 -2.01 -5.12 1.57
CA TRP A 233 -2.56 -4.13 2.47
C TRP A 233 -2.40 -4.54 3.94
N PRO A 234 -2.35 -3.55 4.87
CA PRO A 234 -2.52 -3.82 6.30
C PRO A 234 -3.90 -4.40 6.61
N ASP A 235 -4.14 -4.71 7.87
CA ASP A 235 -5.46 -5.18 8.29
C ASP A 235 -6.51 -4.06 8.23
N LEU A 236 -7.77 -4.47 8.02
CA LEU A 236 -8.92 -3.58 8.06
C LEU A 236 -9.14 -3.08 9.49
N SER A 237 -9.64 -1.86 9.63
CA SER A 237 -10.02 -1.30 10.93
C SER A 237 -11.28 -2.00 11.47
N THR A 238 -11.25 -2.43 12.71
CA THR A 238 -12.44 -2.95 13.41
C THR A 238 -13.39 -1.86 13.89
N ASP A 239 -12.98 -0.59 13.82
CA ASP A 239 -13.83 0.57 14.12
C ASP A 239 -14.45 1.07 12.80
N VAL A 240 -15.49 0.36 12.35
CA VAL A 240 -16.20 0.65 11.10
C VAL A 240 -16.86 2.05 11.15
N ASP A 241 -17.36 2.44 12.30
CA ASP A 241 -18.01 3.76 12.48
C ASP A 241 -16.99 4.89 12.29
N ALA A 242 -15.78 4.74 12.80
CA ALA A 242 -14.71 5.71 12.59
C ALA A 242 -14.29 5.77 11.11
N VAL A 243 -14.25 4.64 10.40
CA VAL A 243 -13.96 4.60 8.96
C VAL A 243 -15.05 5.33 8.18
N LEU A 244 -16.33 5.07 8.47
CA LEU A 244 -17.46 5.77 7.83
C LEU A 244 -17.45 7.27 8.12
N ALA A 245 -17.08 7.68 9.34
CA ALA A 245 -16.98 9.08 9.72
C ALA A 245 -15.76 9.80 9.07
N SER A 246 -14.78 9.06 8.56
CA SER A 246 -13.61 9.60 7.88
C SER A 246 -13.74 9.69 6.36
N LEU A 247 -14.91 9.33 5.80
CA LEU A 247 -15.16 9.48 4.37
C LEU A 247 -15.01 10.96 3.96
N PRO A 248 -14.43 11.24 2.78
CA PRO A 248 -14.24 12.60 2.31
C PRO A 248 -15.59 13.29 2.04
N ASP A 249 -15.63 14.60 2.19
CA ASP A 249 -16.84 15.39 1.89
C ASP A 249 -17.17 15.39 0.39
N GLU A 250 -16.17 15.20 -0.47
CA GLU A 250 -16.29 15.15 -1.93
C GLU A 250 -15.33 14.12 -2.51
N GLY A 251 -15.77 13.46 -3.57
CA GLY A 251 -14.97 12.54 -4.37
C GLY A 251 -15.18 11.06 -4.04
N PRO A 252 -14.92 10.19 -5.03
CA PRO A 252 -15.19 8.78 -4.92
C PRO A 252 -14.10 8.05 -4.10
N VAL A 253 -14.53 7.03 -3.36
CA VAL A 253 -13.65 6.10 -2.64
C VAL A 253 -13.96 4.66 -3.03
N GLU A 254 -12.98 3.78 -2.91
CA GLU A 254 -13.22 2.34 -2.84
C GLU A 254 -13.35 1.95 -1.36
N PHE A 255 -14.55 1.56 -0.96
CA PHE A 255 -14.82 1.10 0.39
C PHE A 255 -14.70 -0.43 0.43
N VAL A 256 -13.81 -0.93 1.28
CA VAL A 256 -13.53 -2.35 1.45
C VAL A 256 -13.97 -2.78 2.83
N TRP A 257 -14.73 -3.88 2.94
CA TRP A 257 -15.21 -4.37 4.23
C TRP A 257 -15.19 -5.90 4.33
N GLU A 258 -15.09 -6.39 5.54
CA GLU A 258 -15.21 -7.79 5.89
C GLU A 258 -16.58 -8.04 6.55
N ASP A 259 -17.36 -8.96 6.02
CA ASP A 259 -18.66 -9.34 6.58
C ASP A 259 -18.52 -10.26 7.81
N GLU A 260 -19.65 -10.66 8.40
CA GLU A 260 -19.71 -11.56 9.56
C GLU A 260 -19.15 -12.97 9.28
N ASN A 261 -19.07 -13.38 8.00
CA ASN A 261 -18.55 -14.66 7.56
C ASN A 261 -17.05 -14.62 7.23
N GLY A 262 -16.43 -13.44 7.28
CA GLY A 262 -15.03 -13.24 6.92
C GLY A 262 -14.79 -13.05 5.41
N THR A 263 -15.86 -12.81 4.64
CA THR A 263 -15.74 -12.47 3.21
C THR A 263 -15.42 -11.00 3.05
N ILE A 264 -14.39 -10.71 2.28
CA ILE A 264 -14.01 -9.34 1.98
C ILE A 264 -14.61 -8.93 0.63
N SER A 265 -15.26 -7.78 0.62
CA SER A 265 -15.88 -7.18 -0.55
C SER A 265 -15.47 -5.72 -0.67
N SER A 266 -15.56 -5.16 -1.87
CA SER A 266 -15.38 -3.73 -2.08
C SER A 266 -16.50 -3.15 -2.95
N THR A 267 -16.68 -1.85 -2.86
CA THR A 267 -17.53 -1.07 -3.74
C THR A 267 -16.98 0.34 -3.88
N MET A 268 -17.10 0.89 -5.06
CA MET A 268 -16.85 2.32 -5.25
C MET A 268 -18.12 3.09 -4.85
N ALA A 269 -17.94 4.21 -4.18
CA ALA A 269 -19.03 5.10 -3.78
C ALA A 269 -18.52 6.55 -3.74
N ASP A 270 -19.37 7.49 -4.12
CA ASP A 270 -19.16 8.92 -3.93
C ASP A 270 -20.06 9.48 -2.81
N GLU A 271 -19.95 10.77 -2.55
CA GLU A 271 -20.70 11.45 -1.48
C GLU A 271 -22.23 11.28 -1.59
N SER A 272 -22.75 11.10 -2.79
CA SER A 272 -24.19 10.90 -3.01
C SER A 272 -24.67 9.51 -2.56
N GLU A 273 -23.76 8.53 -2.55
CA GLU A 273 -24.01 7.13 -2.27
C GLU A 273 -23.64 6.71 -0.82
N TYR A 274 -22.94 7.57 -0.05
CA TYR A 274 -22.45 7.21 1.30
C TYR A 274 -23.54 6.76 2.27
N ARG A 275 -24.76 7.30 2.13
CA ARG A 275 -25.90 6.85 2.95
C ARG A 275 -26.30 5.41 2.63
N GLU A 276 -26.24 5.04 1.35
CA GLU A 276 -26.57 3.70 0.87
C GLU A 276 -25.45 2.72 1.22
N LEU A 277 -24.20 3.16 1.09
CA LEU A 277 -23.01 2.45 1.55
C LEU A 277 -23.11 2.11 3.04
N THR A 278 -23.44 3.09 3.91
CA THR A 278 -23.61 2.88 5.35
C THR A 278 -24.64 1.79 5.65
N ALA A 279 -25.75 1.78 4.91
CA ALA A 279 -26.77 0.74 5.08
C ALA A 279 -26.28 -0.65 4.60
N ARG A 280 -25.51 -0.70 3.54
CA ARG A 280 -24.93 -1.94 2.97
C ARG A 280 -23.93 -2.59 3.91
N VAL A 281 -23.09 -1.80 4.56
CA VAL A 281 -22.01 -2.29 5.45
C VAL A 281 -22.45 -2.39 6.91
N ALA A 282 -23.74 -2.19 7.21
CA ALA A 282 -24.28 -2.41 8.54
C ALA A 282 -24.02 -3.86 8.98
N GLY A 283 -23.23 -4.05 10.03
CA GLY A 283 -22.82 -5.38 10.49
C GLY A 283 -21.48 -5.87 9.94
N ALA A 284 -20.75 -5.05 9.17
CA ALA A 284 -19.37 -5.35 8.81
C ALA A 284 -18.51 -5.46 10.08
N ARG A 285 -17.58 -6.42 10.07
CA ARG A 285 -16.64 -6.66 11.21
C ARG A 285 -15.46 -5.74 11.19
N ALA A 286 -15.03 -5.35 9.99
CA ALA A 286 -13.91 -4.47 9.76
C ALA A 286 -14.04 -3.79 8.40
N ALA A 287 -13.45 -2.61 8.22
CA ALA A 287 -13.50 -1.87 6.97
C ALA A 287 -12.28 -0.95 6.78
N THR A 288 -12.12 -0.48 5.56
CA THR A 288 -11.25 0.65 5.19
C THR A 288 -11.84 1.40 4.01
N ALA A 289 -11.52 2.68 3.88
CA ALA A 289 -11.81 3.49 2.71
C ALA A 289 -10.49 3.80 2.00
N LEU A 290 -10.40 3.50 0.72
CA LEU A 290 -9.23 3.73 -0.11
C LEU A 290 -9.54 4.85 -1.11
N SER A 291 -8.64 5.83 -1.24
CA SER A 291 -8.74 6.83 -2.29
C SER A 291 -8.64 6.17 -3.67
N LEU A 292 -9.34 6.71 -4.66
CA LEU A 292 -9.16 6.32 -6.06
C LEU A 292 -7.97 7.04 -6.71
N THR A 293 -7.44 8.07 -6.08
CA THR A 293 -6.22 8.75 -6.51
C THR A 293 -5.01 7.88 -6.17
N LEU A 294 -4.25 7.46 -7.17
CA LEU A 294 -3.12 6.55 -7.01
C LEU A 294 -2.08 7.05 -6.00
N ASP A 295 -1.81 8.35 -6.00
CA ASP A 295 -0.83 8.96 -5.09
C ASP A 295 -1.27 8.95 -3.61
N GLU A 296 -2.56 8.75 -3.36
CA GLU A 296 -3.15 8.69 -2.01
C GLU A 296 -3.39 7.25 -1.54
N ARG A 297 -3.29 6.28 -2.43
CA ARG A 297 -3.30 4.86 -2.06
C ARG A 297 -1.91 4.48 -1.54
N HIS A 298 -1.84 4.00 -0.31
CA HIS A 298 -0.59 3.61 0.33
C HIS A 298 -0.57 2.10 0.64
N PRO A 299 -0.49 1.24 -0.38
CA PRO A 299 -0.32 -0.19 -0.16
C PRO A 299 1.05 -0.46 0.45
N LEU A 300 1.17 -1.58 1.13
CA LEU A 300 2.44 -2.00 1.67
C LEU A 300 3.46 -2.32 0.56
N PHE A 301 3.04 -3.04 -0.48
CA PHE A 301 3.80 -3.30 -1.70
C PHE A 301 2.92 -3.91 -2.79
N THR A 302 3.40 -3.86 -4.02
CA THR A 302 2.72 -4.39 -5.20
C THR A 302 3.64 -5.32 -5.98
N ALA A 303 3.06 -6.26 -6.71
CA ALA A 303 3.78 -7.13 -7.64
C ALA A 303 2.84 -7.59 -8.75
N VAL A 304 3.39 -8.19 -9.79
CA VAL A 304 2.63 -8.80 -10.89
C VAL A 304 3.00 -10.27 -10.98
N LEU A 305 2.00 -11.13 -11.12
CA LEU A 305 2.23 -12.56 -11.30
C LEU A 305 2.90 -12.83 -12.66
N PRO A 306 4.12 -13.41 -12.66
CA PRO A 306 4.76 -13.84 -13.88
C PRO A 306 4.06 -15.10 -14.45
N ASP A 307 4.26 -15.34 -15.73
CA ASP A 307 3.91 -16.63 -16.35
C ASP A 307 4.78 -17.76 -15.75
N SER A 308 4.44 -18.99 -16.07
CA SER A 308 5.15 -20.19 -15.57
C SER A 308 6.64 -20.24 -15.92
N ASP A 309 7.06 -19.48 -16.93
CA ASP A 309 8.46 -19.33 -17.36
C ASP A 309 9.19 -18.18 -16.64
N GLY A 310 8.52 -17.52 -15.67
CA GLY A 310 9.06 -16.40 -14.90
C GLY A 310 9.02 -15.05 -15.62
N VAL A 311 8.45 -14.96 -16.81
CA VAL A 311 8.41 -13.73 -17.61
C VAL A 311 7.15 -12.94 -17.30
N LEU A 312 7.30 -11.64 -17.04
CA LEU A 312 6.18 -10.71 -16.91
C LEU A 312 5.67 -10.33 -18.29
N ARG A 313 4.42 -10.72 -18.60
CA ARG A 313 3.76 -10.40 -19.87
C ARG A 313 2.54 -9.50 -19.71
N ALA A 314 1.99 -9.40 -18.50
CA ALA A 314 0.94 -8.44 -18.21
C ALA A 314 1.49 -7.00 -18.20
N ARG A 315 0.67 -6.05 -18.62
CA ARG A 315 1.03 -4.62 -18.66
C ARG A 315 0.29 -3.83 -17.57
N TRP A 316 0.48 -4.26 -16.32
CA TRP A 316 -0.01 -3.48 -15.19
C TRP A 316 0.92 -2.32 -14.90
N ARG A 317 0.35 -1.16 -14.58
CA ARG A 317 1.15 -0.07 -14.02
C ARG A 317 1.50 -0.43 -12.57
N THR A 318 2.79 -0.51 -12.28
CA THR A 318 3.32 -0.71 -10.94
C THR A 318 4.27 0.43 -10.60
N ASP A 319 3.80 1.66 -10.76
CA ASP A 319 4.59 2.82 -10.36
C ASP A 319 4.92 2.72 -8.88
N PRO A 320 6.20 2.94 -8.48
CA PRO A 320 6.57 2.90 -7.08
C PRO A 320 5.78 3.93 -6.30
N THR A 321 4.97 3.50 -5.36
CA THR A 321 4.31 4.37 -4.41
C THR A 321 5.34 4.98 -3.45
N PRO A 322 5.05 6.07 -2.71
CA PRO A 322 5.91 6.53 -1.63
C PRO A 322 6.28 5.42 -0.64
N SER A 323 5.32 4.58 -0.27
CA SER A 323 5.54 3.40 0.58
C SER A 323 6.52 2.39 -0.02
N ASP A 324 6.49 2.16 -1.33
CA ASP A 324 7.44 1.26 -1.98
C ASP A 324 8.89 1.76 -1.88
N ARG A 325 9.10 3.07 -1.96
CA ARG A 325 10.43 3.68 -1.83
C ARG A 325 10.96 3.53 -0.41
N ASN A 326 10.13 3.83 0.58
CA ASN A 326 10.48 3.66 1.98
C ASN A 326 10.70 2.18 2.31
N TRP A 327 9.86 1.31 1.80
CA TRP A 327 9.96 -0.12 1.99
C TRP A 327 11.26 -0.73 1.45
N ALA A 328 11.82 -0.21 0.38
CA ALA A 328 13.11 -0.68 -0.12
C ALA A 328 14.19 -0.62 0.96
N LEU A 329 14.18 0.44 1.79
CA LEU A 329 15.08 0.57 2.94
C LEU A 329 14.56 -0.20 4.16
N LEU A 330 13.29 -0.05 4.52
CA LEU A 330 12.70 -0.67 5.72
C LEU A 330 12.86 -2.19 5.75
N LYS A 331 12.79 -2.85 4.57
CA LYS A 331 13.03 -4.29 4.41
C LYS A 331 14.44 -4.72 4.82
N THR A 332 15.42 -3.84 4.74
CA THR A 332 16.81 -4.14 5.11
C THR A 332 17.05 -3.99 6.59
N LEU A 333 16.13 -3.36 7.32
CA LEU A 333 16.26 -3.09 8.74
C LEU A 333 15.68 -4.24 9.57
N HIS A 334 16.27 -4.48 10.70
CA HIS A 334 15.78 -5.43 11.71
C HIS A 334 16.10 -4.93 13.11
N ARG A 335 15.30 -5.36 14.08
CA ARG A 335 15.53 -5.07 15.49
C ARG A 335 16.94 -5.50 15.92
N GLY A 336 17.61 -4.65 16.69
CA GLY A 336 18.98 -4.87 17.18
C GLY A 336 20.07 -4.48 16.17
N GLN A 337 19.71 -4.06 14.96
CA GLN A 337 20.67 -3.56 13.97
C GLN A 337 21.15 -2.16 14.37
N ILE A 338 22.46 -1.94 14.24
CA ILE A 338 23.03 -0.61 14.41
C ILE A 338 23.00 0.10 13.06
N VAL A 339 22.41 1.29 13.05
CA VAL A 339 22.35 2.17 11.87
C VAL A 339 23.03 3.49 12.17
N THR A 340 23.64 4.08 11.14
CA THR A 340 24.22 5.43 11.22
C THR A 340 23.30 6.38 10.46
N GLY A 341 23.06 7.55 11.01
CA GLY A 341 22.21 8.56 10.41
C GLY A 341 22.51 9.96 10.89
N THR A 342 21.91 10.96 10.23
CA THR A 342 22.09 12.38 10.55
C THR A 342 20.87 12.92 11.25
N VAL A 343 21.06 13.62 12.37
CA VAL A 343 19.98 14.30 13.09
C VAL A 343 19.44 15.45 12.22
N MET A 344 18.20 15.30 11.75
CA MET A 344 17.55 16.28 10.85
C MET A 344 16.80 17.36 11.59
N LYS A 345 16.14 16.97 12.68
CA LYS A 345 15.28 17.89 13.44
C LYS A 345 15.09 17.36 14.87
N ILE A 346 15.02 18.29 15.81
CA ILE A 346 14.54 18.04 17.18
C ILE A 346 13.20 18.77 17.29
N ALA A 347 12.14 18.04 17.58
CA ALA A 347 10.81 18.62 17.76
C ALA A 347 10.62 19.17 19.17
N ASP A 348 9.83 20.21 19.32
CA ASP A 348 9.54 20.86 20.60
C ASP A 348 8.90 19.92 21.65
N PHE A 349 8.22 18.86 21.16
CA PHE A 349 7.64 17.81 22.01
C PHE A 349 8.64 16.68 22.36
N GLY A 350 9.92 16.86 22.05
CA GLY A 350 10.98 16.00 22.54
C GLY A 350 11.33 14.78 21.69
N VAL A 351 10.90 14.71 20.44
CA VAL A 351 11.30 13.64 19.49
C VAL A 351 12.44 14.13 18.62
N THR A 352 13.49 13.32 18.50
CA THR A 352 14.60 13.55 17.57
C THR A 352 14.37 12.75 16.29
N PHE A 353 14.40 13.43 15.13
CA PHE A 353 14.29 12.83 13.81
C PHE A 353 15.66 12.66 13.18
N VAL A 354 15.92 11.46 12.65
CA VAL A 354 17.23 11.04 12.13
C VAL A 354 17.05 10.50 10.72
N ASP A 355 17.78 11.02 9.75
CA ASP A 355 17.85 10.47 8.41
C ASP A 355 18.82 9.27 8.39
N ILE A 356 18.31 8.09 8.06
CA ILE A 356 19.06 6.85 7.99
C ILE A 356 19.20 6.34 6.55
N GLY A 357 19.51 7.22 5.61
CA GLY A 357 19.69 6.88 4.20
C GLY A 357 18.45 7.15 3.34
N GLY A 358 17.82 8.30 3.55
CA GLY A 358 16.64 8.77 2.83
C GLY A 358 15.32 8.41 3.52
N PHE A 359 15.39 7.79 4.70
CA PHE A 359 14.21 7.52 5.56
C PHE A 359 14.36 8.21 6.90
N THR A 360 13.28 8.84 7.37
CA THR A 360 13.27 9.55 8.65
C THR A 360 12.87 8.62 9.81
N ALA A 361 13.85 8.19 10.58
CA ALA A 361 13.66 7.45 11.83
C ALA A 361 13.49 8.40 13.02
N MET A 362 13.12 7.88 14.20
CA MET A 362 12.85 8.69 15.39
C MET A 362 13.52 8.13 16.65
N ILE A 363 13.94 9.04 17.54
CA ILE A 363 14.41 8.71 18.89
C ILE A 363 13.56 9.50 19.88
N ASN A 364 12.90 8.80 20.79
CA ASN A 364 12.19 9.41 21.90
C ASN A 364 13.17 9.78 23.02
N ILE A 365 12.85 10.78 23.83
CA ILE A 365 13.70 11.22 24.96
C ILE A 365 14.24 10.05 25.81
N PRO A 366 13.44 9.07 26.25
CA PRO A 366 13.94 7.97 27.07
C PRO A 366 14.96 7.05 26.36
N GLU A 367 15.09 7.16 25.04
CA GLU A 367 16.01 6.36 24.22
C GLU A 367 17.29 7.12 23.83
N LEU A 368 17.43 8.38 24.25
CA LEU A 368 18.63 9.17 24.02
C LEU A 368 19.75 8.88 25.03
N SER A 369 19.39 8.69 26.29
CA SER A 369 20.35 8.48 27.37
C SER A 369 19.76 7.63 28.50
N TRP A 370 20.64 6.92 29.21
CA TRP A 370 20.33 6.29 30.49
C TRP A 370 20.13 7.29 31.63
N ARG A 371 20.59 8.52 31.43
CA ARG A 371 20.55 9.61 32.42
C ARG A 371 19.34 10.51 32.19
N SER A 372 18.95 11.25 33.19
CA SER A 372 17.89 12.26 33.05
C SER A 372 18.40 13.40 32.18
N ILE A 373 17.60 13.77 31.20
CA ILE A 373 17.84 14.91 30.30
C ILE A 373 16.56 15.74 30.21
N ASP A 374 16.69 17.05 30.18
CA ASP A 374 15.55 17.94 30.07
C ASP A 374 15.09 18.11 28.64
N HIS A 375 16.05 18.13 27.70
CA HIS A 375 15.75 18.29 26.29
C HIS A 375 16.71 17.44 25.41
N PRO A 376 16.27 16.93 24.26
CA PRO A 376 17.15 16.16 23.35
C PRO A 376 18.43 16.88 22.95
N SER A 377 18.42 18.23 22.88
CA SER A 377 19.60 19.02 22.57
C SER A 377 20.75 18.93 23.59
N ASP A 378 20.48 18.37 24.76
CA ASP A 378 21.52 18.10 25.78
C ASP A 378 22.40 16.91 25.38
N VAL A 379 21.92 16.07 24.45
CA VAL A 379 22.60 14.85 24.01
C VAL A 379 23.02 14.91 22.55
N VAL A 380 22.18 15.46 21.66
CA VAL A 380 22.41 15.50 20.21
C VAL A 380 22.11 16.88 19.64
N THR A 381 22.75 17.20 18.50
CA THR A 381 22.51 18.47 17.78
C THR A 381 22.08 18.21 16.34
N VAL A 382 21.28 19.12 15.78
CA VAL A 382 20.88 19.04 14.36
C VAL A 382 22.11 19.09 13.47
N GLY A 383 22.17 18.19 12.50
CA GLY A 383 23.31 17.98 11.60
C GLY A 383 24.38 17.02 12.12
N GLN A 384 24.24 16.54 13.36
CA GLN A 384 25.17 15.54 13.94
C GLN A 384 24.93 14.16 13.32
N GLU A 385 26.03 13.50 12.94
CA GLU A 385 26.01 12.06 12.61
C GLU A 385 26.04 11.23 13.89
N ILE A 386 25.10 10.30 14.00
CA ILE A 386 24.95 9.42 15.16
C ILE A 386 24.81 7.97 14.73
N SER A 387 25.23 7.03 15.59
CA SER A 387 24.91 5.61 15.47
C SER A 387 23.90 5.23 16.54
N ALA A 388 22.85 4.49 16.16
CA ALA A 388 21.79 4.08 17.06
C ALA A 388 21.31 2.65 16.74
N GLU A 389 20.76 1.98 17.75
CA GLU A 389 20.19 0.65 17.59
C GLU A 389 18.72 0.77 17.16
N VAL A 390 18.31 -0.05 16.18
CA VAL A 390 16.92 -0.19 15.75
C VAL A 390 16.14 -0.98 16.80
N LEU A 391 15.15 -0.36 17.42
CA LEU A 391 14.29 -0.99 18.43
C LEU A 391 13.19 -1.82 17.81
N ASP A 392 12.63 -1.35 16.71
CA ASP A 392 11.54 -1.99 15.98
C ASP A 392 11.46 -1.44 14.55
N VAL A 393 10.76 -2.16 13.66
CA VAL A 393 10.47 -1.72 12.30
C VAL A 393 8.97 -1.89 12.05
N ASP A 394 8.22 -0.80 12.22
CA ASP A 394 6.78 -0.79 11.94
C ASP A 394 6.59 -0.47 10.44
N MET A 395 6.37 -1.52 9.65
CA MET A 395 6.19 -1.42 8.21
C MET A 395 4.87 -0.75 7.82
N VAL A 396 3.82 -0.90 8.65
CA VAL A 396 2.48 -0.36 8.38
C VAL A 396 2.45 1.14 8.54
N ARG A 397 3.04 1.63 9.66
CA ARG A 397 3.09 3.07 9.95
C ARG A 397 4.35 3.73 9.42
N GLU A 398 5.22 2.96 8.78
CA GLU A 398 6.53 3.41 8.29
C GLU A 398 7.32 4.13 9.39
N ARG A 399 7.51 3.46 10.53
CA ARG A 399 8.21 4.02 11.69
C ARG A 399 9.35 3.12 12.11
N VAL A 400 10.49 3.74 12.38
CA VAL A 400 11.67 3.08 12.92
C VAL A 400 12.11 3.82 14.18
N PRO A 401 11.71 3.35 15.37
CA PRO A 401 12.23 3.86 16.61
C PRO A 401 13.68 3.38 16.80
N LEU A 402 14.54 4.32 17.18
CA LEU A 402 15.95 4.09 17.43
C LEU A 402 16.30 4.37 18.88
N SER A 403 17.42 3.80 19.37
CA SER A 403 17.95 4.03 20.70
C SER A 403 19.47 4.34 20.62
N LEU A 404 19.84 5.49 21.15
CA LEU A 404 21.24 5.83 21.43
C LEU A 404 21.73 5.19 22.73
N LYS A 405 20.85 5.10 23.74
CA LYS A 405 21.20 4.52 25.04
C LYS A 405 21.53 3.04 24.95
N ALA A 406 20.98 2.29 23.98
CA ALA A 406 21.28 0.89 23.77
C ALA A 406 22.77 0.65 23.48
N LEU A 407 23.47 1.66 22.95
CA LEU A 407 24.90 1.62 22.68
C LEU A 407 25.75 2.18 23.82
N GLN A 408 25.12 2.62 24.91
CA GLN A 408 25.79 3.16 26.09
C GLN A 408 25.78 2.14 27.23
N ASP A 409 26.82 2.15 28.07
CA ASP A 409 26.82 1.35 29.28
C ASP A 409 25.73 1.85 30.25
N ASP A 410 24.88 0.94 30.72
CA ASP A 410 23.89 1.27 31.74
C ASP A 410 24.63 1.54 33.07
N PRO A 411 24.52 2.76 33.61
CA PRO A 411 25.19 3.10 34.87
C PRO A 411 24.54 2.44 36.10
N MET A 412 23.31 1.93 36.00
CA MET A 412 22.58 1.39 37.17
C MET A 412 23.25 0.18 37.84
N PRO A 413 23.81 -0.82 37.10
CA PRO A 413 24.42 -1.99 37.72
C PRO A 413 25.57 -1.71 38.65
N GLN A 414 26.33 -0.60 38.48
CA GLN A 414 27.42 -0.24 39.38
C GLN A 414 26.92 0.08 40.79
N PHE A 415 25.70 0.60 40.93
CA PHE A 415 25.12 0.93 42.22
C PHE A 415 24.59 -0.29 42.99
N ILE A 416 24.35 -1.41 42.32
CA ILE A 416 23.99 -2.67 43.00
C ILE A 416 25.12 -3.09 43.95
N GLN A 417 26.36 -2.89 43.56
CA GLN A 417 27.55 -3.23 44.37
C GLN A 417 27.78 -2.20 45.51
N GLN A 418 27.08 -1.06 45.45
CA GLN A 418 27.20 -0.01 46.46
C GLN A 418 26.06 -0.04 47.50
N VAL A 419 25.15 -1.02 47.42
CA VAL A 419 24.09 -1.20 48.41
C VAL A 419 24.70 -1.35 49.81
N GLY A 420 24.22 -0.57 50.76
CA GLY A 420 24.74 -0.48 52.10
C GLY A 420 25.85 0.59 52.31
N GLN A 421 26.38 1.17 51.22
CA GLN A 421 27.37 2.26 51.35
C GLN A 421 26.67 3.60 51.62
N VAL A 422 27.43 4.47 52.33
CA VAL A 422 27.03 5.85 52.62
C VAL A 422 27.73 6.77 51.61
N VAL A 423 26.92 7.58 50.91
CA VAL A 423 27.38 8.55 49.92
C VAL A 423 26.81 9.93 50.20
N THR A 424 27.45 10.97 49.68
CA THR A 424 26.92 12.33 49.76
C THR A 424 26.29 12.68 48.43
N GLY A 425 25.06 13.16 48.42
CA GLY A 425 24.36 13.59 47.22
C GLY A 425 23.79 15.00 47.33
N VAL A 426 23.24 15.51 46.24
CA VAL A 426 22.60 16.83 46.20
C VAL A 426 21.11 16.65 45.94
N VAL A 427 20.29 17.32 46.73
CA VAL A 427 18.82 17.32 46.57
C VAL A 427 18.46 18.05 45.26
N THR A 428 17.86 17.34 44.31
CA THR A 428 17.51 17.87 42.98
C THR A 428 16.05 18.27 42.91
N LYS A 429 15.17 17.53 43.62
CA LYS A 429 13.72 17.76 43.57
C LYS A 429 13.05 17.29 44.86
N LEU A 430 12.08 18.06 45.31
CA LEU A 430 11.18 17.70 46.41
C LEU A 430 9.82 17.28 45.83
N VAL A 431 9.24 16.24 46.43
CA VAL A 431 7.93 15.70 46.05
C VAL A 431 7.16 15.40 47.38
N PRO A 432 5.83 15.37 47.41
CA PRO A 432 5.06 15.24 48.67
C PRO A 432 5.44 14.02 49.51
N PHE A 433 6.04 12.99 48.91
CA PHE A 433 6.39 11.75 49.60
C PHE A 433 7.91 11.58 49.82
N GLY A 434 8.75 12.56 49.47
CA GLY A 434 10.21 12.45 49.67
C GLY A 434 11.04 13.46 48.88
N ALA A 435 12.36 13.21 48.91
CA ALA A 435 13.34 14.00 48.17
C ALA A 435 14.11 13.13 47.18
N PHE A 436 14.27 13.62 45.97
CA PHE A 436 15.23 13.05 44.99
C PHE A 436 16.60 13.60 45.27
N VAL A 437 17.58 12.71 45.36
CA VAL A 437 18.98 13.03 45.67
C VAL A 437 19.86 12.45 44.62
N ARG A 438 20.63 13.31 43.94
CA ARG A 438 21.63 12.92 42.96
C ARG A 438 22.87 12.42 43.71
N ILE A 439 23.23 11.17 43.47
CA ILE A 439 24.30 10.45 44.17
C ILE A 439 25.63 10.38 43.42
N GLU A 440 25.69 10.95 42.21
CA GLU A 440 26.90 11.13 41.44
C GLU A 440 27.31 12.59 41.41
N ASP A 441 28.62 12.83 41.38
CA ASP A 441 29.19 14.18 41.28
C ASP A 441 29.21 14.65 39.79
N ARG A 442 28.02 14.68 39.18
CA ARG A 442 27.78 15.10 37.79
C ARG A 442 26.39 15.73 37.73
N GLU A 443 26.20 16.71 36.85
CA GLU A 443 24.90 17.37 36.67
C GLU A 443 23.80 16.42 36.16
N ASP A 444 24.19 15.46 35.30
CA ASP A 444 23.32 14.39 34.72
C ASP A 444 23.38 13.08 35.53
N GLY A 445 23.83 13.15 36.81
CA GLY A 445 24.04 11.96 37.65
C GLY A 445 22.72 11.27 38.06
N LEU A 446 22.84 9.96 38.35
CA LEU A 446 21.67 9.18 38.77
C LEU A 446 21.13 9.68 40.12
N GLU A 447 19.80 9.64 40.20
CA GLU A 447 19.04 10.08 41.38
C GLU A 447 18.44 8.87 42.09
N GLY A 448 18.43 8.96 43.42
CA GLY A 448 17.68 8.03 44.25
C GLY A 448 16.64 8.79 45.07
N LEU A 449 15.63 8.07 45.55
CA LEU A 449 14.56 8.61 46.36
C LEU A 449 14.83 8.36 47.86
N VAL A 450 14.82 9.43 48.66
CA VAL A 450 14.69 9.38 50.12
C VAL A 450 13.23 9.62 50.43
N HIS A 451 12.52 8.60 50.94
CA HIS A 451 11.13 8.75 51.36
C HIS A 451 11.05 9.59 52.63
N ASN A 452 9.92 10.27 52.90
CA ASN A 452 9.73 11.12 54.08
C ASN A 452 10.07 10.40 55.41
N THR A 453 9.76 9.11 55.52
CA THR A 453 10.08 8.24 56.67
C THR A 453 11.56 7.94 56.87
N GLU A 454 12.37 8.17 55.84
CA GLU A 454 13.81 7.94 55.82
C GLU A 454 14.60 9.28 55.81
N LEU A 455 13.87 10.41 55.82
CA LEU A 455 14.45 11.74 55.79
C LEU A 455 14.70 12.31 57.21
N SER A 456 13.75 12.11 58.15
CA SER A 456 13.82 12.58 59.55
C SER A 456 13.15 11.59 60.49
N GLU A 457 13.60 11.55 61.76
CA GLU A 457 12.98 10.78 62.87
C GLU A 457 11.57 11.29 63.19
N ASP A 458 11.36 12.62 63.08
CA ASP A 458 10.06 13.22 63.26
C ASP A 458 9.19 13.06 62.02
N PRO A 459 7.87 12.88 62.15
CA PRO A 459 6.98 12.78 60.98
C PRO A 459 7.06 14.03 60.10
N VAL A 460 7.53 13.87 58.89
CA VAL A 460 7.66 14.94 57.87
C VAL A 460 6.36 15.02 57.06
N ALA A 461 5.62 16.10 57.23
CA ALA A 461 4.38 16.35 56.48
C ALA A 461 4.74 16.89 55.07
N ASP A 462 5.70 17.79 54.98
CA ASP A 462 6.22 18.35 53.75
C ASP A 462 7.76 18.32 53.80
N PRO A 463 8.44 17.70 52.81
CA PRO A 463 9.92 17.66 52.72
C PRO A 463 10.57 19.05 52.75
N GLU A 464 9.87 20.09 52.27
CA GLU A 464 10.37 21.47 52.27
C GLU A 464 10.62 22.04 53.70
N ASP A 465 9.94 21.49 54.72
CA ASP A 465 10.13 21.88 56.12
C ASP A 465 11.48 21.39 56.67
N VAL A 466 12.10 20.38 56.05
CA VAL A 466 13.30 19.71 56.54
C VAL A 466 14.51 19.96 55.68
N ILE A 467 14.33 20.03 54.34
CA ILE A 467 15.42 20.16 53.41
C ILE A 467 15.03 21.00 52.20
N GLN A 468 16.02 21.63 51.55
CA GLN A 468 15.81 22.45 50.35
C GLN A 468 16.50 21.84 49.13
N VAL A 469 15.96 22.14 47.96
CA VAL A 469 16.61 21.82 46.66
C VAL A 469 17.99 22.51 46.63
N GLY A 470 19.00 21.75 46.18
CA GLY A 470 20.40 22.19 46.16
C GLY A 470 21.18 21.87 47.43
N ALA A 471 20.52 21.43 48.51
CA ALA A 471 21.22 21.05 49.72
C ALA A 471 22.02 19.74 49.55
N SER A 472 23.16 19.67 50.20
CA SER A 472 23.97 18.43 50.26
C SER A 472 23.41 17.52 51.37
N LEU A 473 23.16 16.28 51.05
CA LEU A 473 22.57 15.28 51.92
C LEU A 473 23.42 14.00 51.94
N VAL A 474 23.78 13.54 53.15
CA VAL A 474 24.45 12.24 53.32
C VAL A 474 23.37 11.17 53.35
N VAL A 475 23.49 10.16 52.47
CA VAL A 475 22.49 9.11 52.31
C VAL A 475 23.13 7.74 52.22
N LYS A 476 22.44 6.72 52.71
CA LYS A 476 22.81 5.31 52.56
C LYS A 476 21.99 4.71 51.43
N ILE A 477 22.63 3.96 50.51
CA ILE A 477 21.94 3.24 49.47
C ILE A 477 21.31 1.98 50.09
N LEU A 478 19.99 1.91 50.10
CA LEU A 478 19.23 0.81 50.70
C LEU A 478 18.97 -0.32 49.70
N ASP A 479 18.56 0.04 48.52
CA ASP A 479 18.18 -0.89 47.47
C ASP A 479 18.36 -0.26 46.09
N VAL A 480 18.65 -1.12 45.07
CA VAL A 480 18.77 -0.73 43.67
C VAL A 480 17.96 -1.72 42.84
N ASP A 481 16.86 -1.27 42.28
CA ASP A 481 16.04 -2.05 41.35
C ASP A 481 16.32 -1.61 39.90
N PRO A 482 17.14 -2.38 39.14
CA PRO A 482 17.47 -2.04 37.77
C PRO A 482 16.27 -2.16 36.84
N THR A 483 15.31 -3.05 37.12
CA THR A 483 14.12 -3.28 36.29
C THR A 483 13.18 -2.08 36.33
N ARG A 484 12.96 -1.52 37.56
CA ARG A 484 12.11 -0.34 37.74
C ARG A 484 12.90 0.97 37.69
N ARG A 485 14.22 0.88 37.52
CA ARG A 485 15.16 2.01 37.52
C ARG A 485 15.01 2.88 38.73
N ARG A 486 15.05 2.28 39.94
CA ARG A 486 14.88 2.96 41.21
C ARG A 486 16.06 2.70 42.13
N ILE A 487 16.55 3.75 42.75
CA ILE A 487 17.50 3.69 43.85
C ILE A 487 16.81 4.21 45.10
N THR A 488 16.72 3.39 46.13
CA THR A 488 16.12 3.75 47.41
C THR A 488 17.23 4.18 48.36
N LEU A 489 17.05 5.35 48.94
CA LEU A 489 18.03 5.99 49.81
C LEU A 489 17.44 6.25 51.23
N SER A 490 18.32 6.32 52.21
CA SER A 490 17.95 6.71 53.60
C SER A 490 18.95 7.70 54.15
N HIS A 491 18.48 8.83 54.62
CA HIS A 491 19.28 9.78 55.40
C HIS A 491 19.47 9.33 56.85
N LEU A 492 18.38 8.86 57.48
CA LEU A 492 18.40 8.39 58.87
C LEU A 492 19.43 7.27 59.07
N GLN A 493 19.45 6.27 58.18
CA GLN A 493 20.40 5.16 58.31
C GLN A 493 21.84 5.57 57.98
N ALA A 494 22.03 6.64 57.23
CA ALA A 494 23.37 7.20 56.99
C ALA A 494 23.91 7.88 58.24
N LEU A 495 23.08 8.64 58.97
CA LEU A 495 23.45 9.28 60.24
C LEU A 495 23.76 8.26 61.34
N ALA A 496 23.00 7.16 61.41
CA ALA A 496 23.24 6.07 62.36
C ALA A 496 24.56 5.35 62.13
N HIS A 497 25.14 5.37 60.95
CA HIS A 497 26.46 4.78 60.61
C HIS A 497 27.61 5.74 60.86
N GLY A 498 27.42 7.06 60.92
CA GLY A 498 28.46 8.07 61.17
C GLY A 498 28.70 8.39 62.64
N GLY A 499 27.92 7.78 63.53
CA GLY A 499 27.98 8.00 64.99
C GLY A 499 28.64 6.87 65.83
N ALA A 500 29.40 5.94 65.18
CA ALA A 500 30.12 4.86 65.85
C ALA A 500 31.62 5.05 65.81
#